data_373b01f03390ca9c25812cdc788b199e
#
_entry.id   373b01f03390ca9c25812cdc788b199e
#
_cell.length_a   1.000
_cell.length_b   1.000
_cell.length_c   1.000
_cell.angle_alpha   90.00
_cell.angle_beta   90.00
_cell.angle_gamma   90.00
#
_symmetry.space_group_name_H-M   'P 1'
#
loop_
_entity.id
_entity.type
_entity.pdbx_description
1 polymer ?
#
loop_
_entity_poly.entity_id
_entity_poly.type
_entity_poly.pdbx_seq_one_letter_code
_entity_poly.pdbx_strand_id
1 'polypeptide(L)'
;MIGSTLNILSKEFTVQEFLGKGKSGFSYLIVSGETKYVYKKIHKEECPYYQFGDKLQSELNAYEKLKEAGITTPELIDYNIDKEYLIKEYINGTVGTKLIADDGIDDDIISELFVMSKMLKARNLNIDYFPANFVFSDNNLYYIDYEINPYSYEWGLENWGAFYWANSQGMKKFLQTGDSSYLNNSHDKGLPHKEPFLQTVQNWITKFS
;
A
#
# COMPACT_ATOMS: atom_id res chain seq x y z
N MET A 1 -4.07 17.79 15.06
CA MET A 1 -4.35 17.92 13.63
C MET A 1 -5.80 17.55 13.28
N ILE A 2 -6.40 16.51 13.88
CA ILE A 2 -7.84 16.20 13.67
C ILE A 2 -8.70 17.41 14.10
N GLY A 3 -9.67 17.78 13.25
CA GLY A 3 -10.53 18.96 13.43
C GLY A 3 -9.90 20.30 13.01
N SER A 4 -8.62 20.32 12.62
CA SER A 4 -7.97 21.53 12.10
C SER A 4 -8.31 21.76 10.62
N THR A 5 -8.17 23.01 10.21
CA THR A 5 -8.33 23.44 8.82
C THR A 5 -6.96 23.62 8.15
N LEU A 6 -6.83 23.14 6.93
CA LEU A 6 -5.69 23.36 6.06
C LEU A 6 -6.12 24.21 4.87
N ASN A 7 -5.37 25.27 4.57
CA ASN A 7 -5.57 26.10 3.37
C ASN A 7 -4.51 25.71 2.33
N ILE A 8 -4.94 25.02 1.27
CA ILE A 8 -4.07 24.46 0.21
C ILE A 8 -4.73 24.78 -1.14
N LEU A 9 -3.94 25.31 -2.09
CA LEU A 9 -4.42 25.69 -3.44
C LEU A 9 -5.66 26.62 -3.39
N SER A 10 -5.69 27.55 -2.44
CA SER A 10 -6.84 28.45 -2.21
C SER A 10 -8.16 27.75 -1.88
N LYS A 11 -8.08 26.48 -1.45
CA LYS A 11 -9.21 25.71 -0.94
C LYS A 11 -9.02 25.40 0.52
N GLU A 12 -10.13 25.35 1.24
CA GLU A 12 -10.17 24.94 2.65
C GLU A 12 -10.43 23.42 2.73
N PHE A 13 -9.61 22.74 3.55
CA PHE A 13 -9.77 21.32 3.84
C PHE A 13 -9.87 21.12 5.36
N THR A 14 -10.83 20.33 5.79
CA THR A 14 -10.94 19.89 7.18
C THR A 14 -10.26 18.54 7.36
N VAL A 15 -9.38 18.43 8.35
CA VAL A 15 -8.74 17.14 8.72
C VAL A 15 -9.74 16.33 9.56
N GLN A 16 -10.21 15.21 9.02
CA GLN A 16 -11.25 14.39 9.66
C GLN A 16 -10.69 13.24 10.48
N GLU A 17 -9.69 12.52 9.94
CA GLU A 17 -9.23 11.26 10.51
C GLU A 17 -7.72 11.08 10.32
N PHE A 18 -7.09 10.39 11.26
CA PHE A 18 -5.74 9.87 11.11
C PHE A 18 -5.80 8.47 10.50
N LEU A 19 -5.29 8.32 9.28
CA LEU A 19 -5.33 7.05 8.54
C LEU A 19 -4.17 6.12 8.89
N GLY A 20 -3.03 6.69 9.29
CA GLY A 20 -1.89 5.86 9.69
C GLY A 20 -0.54 6.57 9.59
N LYS A 21 0.48 5.89 10.13
CA LYS A 21 1.89 6.26 10.08
C LYS A 21 2.63 5.25 9.21
N GLY A 22 3.21 5.72 8.11
CA GLY A 22 4.11 4.96 7.27
C GLY A 22 5.59 5.29 7.54
N LYS A 23 6.49 4.65 6.78
CA LYS A 23 7.96 4.88 6.84
C LYS A 23 8.33 6.33 6.50
N SER A 24 7.59 6.97 5.60
CA SER A 24 7.90 8.32 5.08
C SER A 24 7.06 9.42 5.73
N GLY A 25 5.85 9.15 6.22
CA GLY A 25 4.95 10.19 6.67
C GLY A 25 3.75 9.73 7.46
N PHE A 26 2.96 10.73 7.89
CA PHE A 26 1.66 10.56 8.52
C PHE A 26 0.56 10.85 7.51
N SER A 27 -0.40 9.94 7.35
CA SER A 27 -1.53 10.07 6.44
C SER A 27 -2.80 10.44 7.17
N TYR A 28 -3.54 11.40 6.61
CA TYR A 28 -4.80 11.90 7.15
C TYR A 28 -5.86 11.96 6.07
N LEU A 29 -7.10 11.63 6.43
CA LEU A 29 -8.27 11.95 5.64
C LEU A 29 -8.57 13.43 5.77
N ILE A 30 -8.62 14.13 4.63
CA ILE A 30 -9.02 15.54 4.57
C ILE A 30 -10.21 15.67 3.61
N VAL A 31 -11.07 16.65 3.86
CA VAL A 31 -12.30 16.87 3.10
C VAL A 31 -12.43 18.34 2.71
N SER A 32 -12.81 18.57 1.44
CA SER A 32 -13.21 19.89 0.94
C SER A 32 -14.57 19.75 0.25
N GLY A 33 -15.60 20.37 0.82
CA GLY A 33 -16.99 20.09 0.43
C GLY A 33 -17.35 18.63 0.69
N GLU A 34 -17.81 17.92 -0.35
CA GLU A 34 -18.14 16.49 -0.29
C GLU A 34 -16.98 15.58 -0.71
N THR A 35 -15.90 16.16 -1.22
CA THR A 35 -14.79 15.39 -1.79
C THR A 35 -13.74 15.06 -0.73
N LYS A 36 -13.34 13.80 -0.71
CA LYS A 36 -12.34 13.23 0.20
C LYS A 36 -10.98 13.13 -0.48
N TYR A 37 -9.91 13.34 0.30
CA TYR A 37 -8.53 13.23 -0.14
C TYR A 37 -7.67 12.62 0.97
N VAL A 38 -6.49 12.11 0.61
CA VAL A 38 -5.45 11.73 1.57
C VAL A 38 -4.38 12.81 1.57
N TYR A 39 -4.16 13.43 2.72
CA TYR A 39 -3.04 14.33 2.98
C TYR A 39 -1.94 13.56 3.68
N LYS A 40 -0.79 13.42 3.04
CA LYS A 40 0.40 12.77 3.63
C LYS A 40 1.43 13.83 3.99
N LYS A 41 1.67 14.00 5.29
CA LYS A 41 2.71 14.86 5.84
C LYS A 41 3.98 14.06 6.03
N ILE A 42 5.04 14.41 5.31
CA ILE A 42 6.34 13.75 5.44
C ILE A 42 6.95 14.04 6.81
N HIS A 43 7.58 13.06 7.43
CA HIS A 43 8.31 13.19 8.67
C HIS A 43 9.82 12.89 8.50
N LYS A 44 10.63 13.44 9.41
CA LYS A 44 12.11 13.28 9.39
C LYS A 44 12.62 12.14 10.26
N GLU A 45 11.73 11.30 10.79
CA GLU A 45 12.13 10.17 11.60
C GLU A 45 12.96 9.19 10.75
N GLU A 46 14.05 8.72 11.33
CA GLU A 46 14.90 7.70 10.69
C GLU A 46 14.16 6.36 10.66
N CYS A 47 14.30 5.64 9.56
CA CYS A 47 13.82 4.28 9.43
C CYS A 47 15.05 3.34 9.48
N PRO A 48 15.14 2.43 10.45
CA PRO A 48 16.32 1.55 10.59
C PRO A 48 16.59 0.66 9.37
N TYR A 49 15.56 0.42 8.56
CA TYR A 49 15.59 -0.51 7.42
C TYR A 49 15.64 0.18 6.06
N TYR A 50 15.53 1.51 6.02
CA TYR A 50 15.42 2.26 4.77
C TYR A 50 16.07 3.63 4.89
N GLN A 51 17.10 3.88 4.10
CA GLN A 51 17.69 5.21 3.99
C GLN A 51 16.98 5.96 2.87
N PHE A 52 16.09 6.84 3.26
CA PHE A 52 15.53 7.82 2.34
C PHE A 52 16.53 8.96 2.19
N GLY A 53 16.85 9.35 0.96
CA GLY A 53 17.35 10.68 0.71
C GLY A 53 16.23 11.70 0.95
N ASP A 54 15.72 12.31 -0.12
CA ASP A 54 14.49 13.11 -0.07
C ASP A 54 13.26 12.18 -0.16
N LYS A 55 12.54 12.01 0.96
CA LYS A 55 11.36 11.13 1.05
C LYS A 55 10.24 11.57 0.10
N LEU A 56 9.96 12.88 0.03
CA LEU A 56 8.91 13.40 -0.83
C LEU A 56 9.27 13.20 -2.30
N GLN A 57 10.50 13.55 -2.69
CA GLN A 57 10.96 13.36 -4.07
C GLN A 57 10.94 11.87 -4.46
N SER A 58 11.27 10.97 -3.53
CA SER A 58 11.20 9.52 -3.75
C SER A 58 9.77 9.06 -4.05
N GLU A 59 8.76 9.56 -3.30
CA GLU A 59 7.35 9.25 -3.56
C GLU A 59 6.85 9.83 -4.87
N LEU A 60 7.24 11.06 -5.22
CA LEU A 60 6.89 11.68 -6.50
C LEU A 60 7.47 10.89 -7.69
N ASN A 61 8.74 10.49 -7.60
CA ASN A 61 9.38 9.67 -8.61
C ASN A 61 8.76 8.28 -8.73
N ALA A 62 8.34 7.69 -7.60
CA ALA A 62 7.65 6.42 -7.57
C ALA A 62 6.28 6.52 -8.25
N TYR A 63 5.52 7.57 -7.98
CA TYR A 63 4.22 7.82 -8.60
C TYR A 63 4.32 7.84 -10.13
N GLU A 64 5.27 8.61 -10.70
CA GLU A 64 5.47 8.68 -12.14
C GLU A 64 5.80 7.29 -12.74
N LYS A 65 6.72 6.54 -12.11
CA LYS A 65 7.09 5.20 -12.57
C LYS A 65 5.97 4.19 -12.46
N LEU A 66 5.13 4.27 -11.42
CA LEU A 66 3.93 3.43 -11.28
C LEU A 66 2.93 3.73 -12.39
N LYS A 67 2.69 5.00 -12.71
CA LYS A 67 1.83 5.40 -13.84
C LYS A 67 2.39 4.92 -15.17
N GLU A 68 3.67 5.12 -15.44
CA GLU A 68 4.35 4.61 -16.64
C GLU A 68 4.27 3.08 -16.75
N ALA A 69 4.29 2.39 -15.61
CA ALA A 69 4.12 0.94 -15.55
C ALA A 69 2.66 0.49 -15.78
N GLY A 70 1.69 1.41 -15.77
CA GLY A 70 0.27 1.10 -15.88
C GLY A 70 -0.36 0.56 -14.60
N ILE A 71 0.25 0.83 -13.44
CA ILE A 71 -0.29 0.39 -12.14
C ILE A 71 -1.42 1.32 -11.73
N THR A 72 -2.56 0.75 -11.36
CA THR A 72 -3.69 1.49 -10.80
C THR A 72 -3.34 2.05 -9.44
N THR A 73 -3.23 3.38 -9.35
CA THR A 73 -2.87 4.12 -8.13
C THR A 73 -3.83 5.29 -7.93
N PRO A 74 -4.02 5.78 -6.68
CA PRO A 74 -4.69 7.06 -6.46
C PRO A 74 -4.02 8.18 -7.26
N GLU A 75 -4.79 9.14 -7.75
CA GLU A 75 -4.21 10.29 -8.43
C GLU A 75 -3.46 11.20 -7.45
N LEU A 76 -2.28 11.68 -7.85
CA LEU A 76 -1.57 12.75 -7.15
C LEU A 76 -2.25 14.09 -7.50
N ILE A 77 -2.83 14.74 -6.49
CA ILE A 77 -3.61 15.98 -6.66
C ILE A 77 -2.73 17.21 -6.50
N ASP A 78 -1.86 17.19 -5.48
CA ASP A 78 -0.97 18.32 -5.16
C ASP A 78 0.20 17.85 -4.30
N TYR A 79 1.27 18.63 -4.29
CA TYR A 79 2.38 18.47 -3.35
C TYR A 79 3.08 19.80 -3.07
N ASN A 80 3.80 19.86 -1.98
CA ASN A 80 4.62 21.02 -1.65
C ASN A 80 5.94 20.58 -1.03
N ILE A 81 7.03 20.90 -1.70
CA ILE A 81 8.39 20.50 -1.29
C ILE A 81 8.78 21.22 0.00
N ASP A 82 8.56 22.54 0.09
CA ASP A 82 8.97 23.34 1.24
C ASP A 82 8.19 22.95 2.51
N LYS A 83 6.92 22.63 2.34
CA LYS A 83 6.04 22.18 3.43
C LYS A 83 6.04 20.66 3.61
N GLU A 84 6.78 19.92 2.81
CA GLU A 84 6.95 18.46 2.89
C GLU A 84 5.62 17.70 3.01
N TYR A 85 4.71 17.87 2.06
CA TYR A 85 3.46 17.13 1.99
C TYR A 85 3.08 16.76 0.55
N LEU A 86 2.25 15.74 0.42
CA LEU A 86 1.48 15.46 -0.80
C LEU A 86 0.00 15.24 -0.47
N ILE A 87 -0.85 15.49 -1.47
CA ILE A 87 -2.28 15.22 -1.46
C ILE A 87 -2.57 14.27 -2.60
N LYS A 88 -3.28 13.20 -2.30
CA LYS A 88 -3.74 12.23 -3.30
C LYS A 88 -5.22 11.95 -3.16
N GLU A 89 -5.79 11.39 -4.19
CA GLU A 89 -7.14 10.88 -4.21
C GLU A 89 -7.38 9.92 -3.03
N TYR A 90 -8.57 10.01 -2.42
CA TYR A 90 -9.03 9.03 -1.45
C TYR A 90 -9.83 7.94 -2.16
N ILE A 91 -9.33 6.72 -2.17
CA ILE A 91 -10.04 5.57 -2.73
C ILE A 91 -11.04 5.06 -1.69
N ASN A 92 -12.33 5.20 -2.00
CA ASN A 92 -13.42 4.78 -1.11
C ASN A 92 -13.70 3.27 -1.32
N GLY A 93 -12.94 2.43 -0.63
CA GLY A 93 -12.99 0.99 -0.80
C GLY A 93 -12.58 0.21 0.44
N THR A 94 -12.36 -1.07 0.28
CA THR A 94 -11.93 -1.96 1.36
C THR A 94 -10.42 -2.23 1.27
N VAL A 95 -9.71 -1.96 2.36
CA VAL A 95 -8.26 -2.22 2.44
C VAL A 95 -7.99 -3.72 2.36
N GLY A 96 -6.94 -4.12 1.66
CA GLY A 96 -6.59 -5.53 1.42
C GLY A 96 -6.46 -6.37 2.68
N THR A 97 -5.93 -5.81 3.77
CA THR A 97 -5.87 -6.52 5.07
C THR A 97 -7.27 -6.88 5.59
N LYS A 98 -8.24 -5.98 5.43
CA LYS A 98 -9.62 -6.23 5.84
C LYS A 98 -10.31 -7.23 4.90
N LEU A 99 -10.10 -7.12 3.59
CA LEU A 99 -10.60 -8.09 2.61
C LEU A 99 -10.17 -9.51 2.97
N ILE A 100 -8.88 -9.70 3.26
CA ILE A 100 -8.31 -10.99 3.64
C ILE A 100 -8.93 -11.50 4.96
N ALA A 101 -9.02 -10.63 5.97
CA ALA A 101 -9.56 -11.01 7.28
C ALA A 101 -11.05 -11.38 7.24
N ASP A 102 -11.80 -10.81 6.31
CA ASP A 102 -13.24 -11.07 6.12
C ASP A 102 -13.49 -12.19 5.08
N ASP A 103 -12.45 -12.92 4.65
CA ASP A 103 -12.51 -13.98 3.61
C ASP A 103 -13.06 -13.46 2.25
N GLY A 104 -12.87 -12.17 1.98
CA GLY A 104 -13.37 -11.48 0.78
C GLY A 104 -12.44 -11.53 -0.43
N ILE A 105 -11.43 -12.41 -0.42
CA ILE A 105 -10.51 -12.58 -1.56
C ILE A 105 -11.09 -13.57 -2.56
N ASP A 106 -11.17 -13.13 -3.80
CA ASP A 106 -11.56 -13.96 -4.94
C ASP A 106 -10.47 -14.01 -6.02
N ASP A 107 -10.75 -14.76 -7.07
CA ASP A 107 -9.85 -14.94 -8.20
C ASP A 107 -9.56 -13.65 -8.97
N ASP A 108 -10.51 -12.73 -9.04
CA ASP A 108 -10.37 -11.48 -9.79
C ASP A 108 -9.36 -10.57 -9.10
N ILE A 109 -9.44 -10.43 -7.77
CA ILE A 109 -8.48 -9.65 -6.96
C ILE A 109 -7.07 -10.25 -7.08
N ILE A 110 -6.94 -11.56 -6.98
CA ILE A 110 -5.64 -12.23 -7.12
C ILE A 110 -5.09 -12.08 -8.55
N SER A 111 -5.94 -12.20 -9.56
CA SER A 111 -5.55 -11.98 -10.95
C SER A 111 -4.98 -10.57 -11.17
N GLU A 112 -5.65 -9.52 -10.65
CA GLU A 112 -5.15 -8.15 -10.76
C GLU A 112 -3.80 -7.97 -10.07
N LEU A 113 -3.62 -8.57 -8.89
CA LEU A 113 -2.35 -8.52 -8.17
C LEU A 113 -1.20 -9.17 -8.99
N PHE A 114 -1.46 -10.29 -9.66
CA PHE A 114 -0.49 -10.94 -10.54
C PHE A 114 -0.23 -10.13 -11.82
N VAL A 115 -1.25 -9.49 -12.38
CA VAL A 115 -1.10 -8.57 -13.53
C VAL A 115 -0.19 -7.39 -13.15
N MET A 116 -0.41 -6.75 -12.00
CA MET A 116 0.47 -5.68 -11.51
C MET A 116 1.92 -6.17 -11.35
N SER A 117 2.11 -7.36 -10.77
CA SER A 117 3.43 -7.96 -10.59
C SER A 117 4.15 -8.18 -11.93
N LYS A 118 3.46 -8.68 -12.96
CA LYS A 118 4.01 -8.86 -14.30
C LYS A 118 4.42 -7.53 -14.94
N MET A 119 3.56 -6.51 -14.84
CA MET A 119 3.83 -5.17 -15.39
C MET A 119 5.09 -4.55 -14.78
N LEU A 120 5.26 -4.68 -13.46
CA LEU A 120 6.41 -4.17 -12.72
C LEU A 120 7.68 -4.97 -13.05
N LYS A 121 7.60 -6.30 -13.03
CA LYS A 121 8.72 -7.20 -13.35
C LYS A 121 9.27 -6.94 -14.75
N ALA A 122 8.40 -6.68 -15.74
CA ALA A 122 8.81 -6.34 -17.10
C ALA A 122 9.65 -5.04 -17.18
N ARG A 123 9.60 -4.20 -16.15
CA ARG A 123 10.36 -2.95 -16.02
C ARG A 123 11.49 -3.02 -15.00
N ASN A 124 11.80 -4.22 -14.51
CA ASN A 124 12.75 -4.44 -13.41
C ASN A 124 12.39 -3.68 -12.14
N LEU A 125 11.09 -3.54 -11.86
CA LEU A 125 10.53 -2.86 -10.69
C LEU A 125 9.81 -3.85 -9.77
N ASN A 126 9.68 -3.47 -8.52
CA ASN A 126 8.93 -4.16 -7.48
C ASN A 126 8.20 -3.16 -6.58
N ILE A 127 7.15 -3.61 -5.91
CA ILE A 127 6.41 -2.85 -4.89
C ILE A 127 6.33 -3.65 -3.59
N ASP A 128 5.87 -3.00 -2.53
CA ASP A 128 5.55 -3.69 -1.28
C ASP A 128 4.15 -4.33 -1.39
N TYR A 129 4.12 -5.65 -1.61
CA TYR A 129 2.87 -6.43 -1.77
C TYR A 129 2.14 -6.71 -0.45
N PHE A 130 2.54 -6.08 0.65
CA PHE A 130 1.79 -6.22 1.90
C PHE A 130 0.37 -5.66 1.75
N PRO A 131 -0.68 -6.41 2.16
CA PRO A 131 -2.07 -6.08 1.82
C PRO A 131 -2.57 -4.71 2.31
N ALA A 132 -1.95 -4.11 3.35
CA ALA A 132 -2.30 -2.77 3.80
C ALA A 132 -2.02 -1.68 2.75
N ASN A 133 -1.18 -1.98 1.74
CA ASN A 133 -0.84 -1.06 0.66
C ASN A 133 -1.83 -1.12 -0.52
N PHE A 134 -2.94 -1.84 -0.36
CA PHE A 134 -3.94 -2.00 -1.41
C PHE A 134 -5.34 -1.68 -0.91
N VAL A 135 -6.15 -1.09 -1.80
CA VAL A 135 -7.58 -0.87 -1.60
C VAL A 135 -8.33 -1.41 -2.79
N PHE A 136 -9.37 -2.21 -2.56
CA PHE A 136 -10.30 -2.67 -3.58
C PHE A 136 -11.53 -1.77 -3.60
N SER A 137 -11.82 -1.20 -4.77
CA SER A 137 -12.97 -0.32 -5.01
C SER A 137 -13.44 -0.43 -6.45
N ASP A 138 -14.73 -0.50 -6.66
CA ASP A 138 -15.37 -0.49 -8.00
C ASP A 138 -14.75 -1.53 -8.96
N ASN A 139 -14.53 -2.75 -8.45
CA ASN A 139 -13.91 -3.88 -9.16
C ASN A 139 -12.47 -3.62 -9.64
N ASN A 140 -11.73 -2.72 -8.99
CA ASN A 140 -10.32 -2.47 -9.26
C ASN A 140 -9.50 -2.55 -7.98
N LEU A 141 -8.29 -3.08 -8.10
CA LEU A 141 -7.31 -3.11 -7.02
C LEU A 141 -6.36 -1.92 -7.18
N TYR A 142 -6.37 -0.99 -6.23
CA TYR A 142 -5.50 0.17 -6.19
C TYR A 142 -4.29 -0.09 -5.30
N TYR A 143 -3.08 0.14 -5.80
CA TYR A 143 -1.88 0.24 -4.98
C TYR A 143 -1.78 1.66 -4.42
N ILE A 144 -2.01 1.82 -3.12
CA ILE A 144 -2.19 3.15 -2.49
C ILE A 144 -0.92 3.76 -1.92
N ASP A 145 0.21 3.06 -1.91
CA ASP A 145 1.50 3.62 -1.51
C ASP A 145 2.33 4.00 -2.75
N TYR A 146 3.07 5.12 -2.63
CA TYR A 146 3.97 5.56 -3.68
C TYR A 146 5.40 5.12 -3.34
N GLU A 147 5.60 3.79 -3.26
CA GLU A 147 6.89 3.17 -3.04
C GLU A 147 7.20 2.17 -4.15
N ILE A 148 8.39 2.28 -4.73
CA ILE A 148 8.92 1.30 -5.69
C ILE A 148 10.34 0.93 -5.31
N ASN A 149 10.72 -0.30 -5.64
CA ASN A 149 12.05 -0.85 -5.44
C ASN A 149 12.53 -1.51 -6.74
N PRO A 150 13.84 -1.73 -6.93
CA PRO A 150 14.33 -2.64 -7.95
C PRO A 150 13.72 -4.02 -7.77
N TYR A 151 13.47 -4.72 -8.88
CA TYR A 151 12.94 -6.07 -8.82
C TYR A 151 13.88 -6.99 -8.02
N SER A 152 13.29 -7.76 -7.14
CA SER A 152 13.95 -8.83 -6.40
C SER A 152 13.06 -10.06 -6.40
N TYR A 153 13.61 -11.21 -6.79
CA TYR A 153 12.92 -12.49 -6.76
C TYR A 153 12.44 -12.85 -5.34
N GLU A 154 13.29 -12.60 -4.34
CA GLU A 154 13.01 -12.91 -2.94
C GLU A 154 11.82 -12.12 -2.38
N TRP A 155 11.71 -10.83 -2.75
CA TRP A 155 10.68 -9.90 -2.30
C TRP A 155 9.56 -9.69 -3.31
N GLY A 156 9.52 -10.51 -4.36
CA GLY A 156 8.44 -10.51 -5.35
C GLY A 156 7.15 -11.10 -4.82
N LEU A 157 6.07 -10.87 -5.56
CA LEU A 157 4.74 -11.37 -5.21
C LEU A 157 4.74 -12.88 -4.93
N GLU A 158 5.27 -13.67 -5.86
CA GLU A 158 5.23 -15.15 -5.85
C GLU A 158 5.98 -15.75 -4.66
N ASN A 159 7.07 -15.10 -4.21
CA ASN A 159 7.93 -15.63 -3.17
C ASN A 159 7.72 -15.00 -1.79
N TRP A 160 7.03 -13.85 -1.74
CA TRP A 160 6.85 -13.11 -0.51
C TRP A 160 5.40 -12.62 -0.34
N GLY A 161 4.93 -11.74 -1.20
CA GLY A 161 3.66 -11.04 -1.02
C GLY A 161 2.45 -11.97 -0.93
N ALA A 162 2.34 -12.94 -1.86
CA ALA A 162 1.19 -13.84 -1.97
C ALA A 162 0.90 -14.63 -0.68
N PHE A 163 1.91 -14.88 0.15
CA PHE A 163 1.73 -15.59 1.41
C PHE A 163 0.95 -14.78 2.46
N TYR A 164 1.04 -13.45 2.43
CA TYR A 164 0.16 -12.60 3.26
C TYR A 164 -1.28 -12.63 2.76
N TRP A 165 -1.48 -12.63 1.44
CA TRP A 165 -2.80 -12.69 0.82
C TRP A 165 -3.50 -14.04 1.05
N ALA A 166 -2.76 -15.10 1.22
CA ALA A 166 -3.29 -16.43 1.52
C ALA A 166 -3.61 -16.65 3.01
N ASN A 167 -3.11 -15.79 3.93
CA ASN A 167 -3.21 -16.00 5.38
C ASN A 167 -4.39 -15.26 6.01
N SER A 168 -5.63 -15.67 5.69
CA SER A 168 -6.86 -15.06 6.20
C SER A 168 -6.94 -15.12 7.74
N GLN A 169 -6.71 -16.28 8.32
CA GLN A 169 -6.79 -16.46 9.77
C GLN A 169 -5.73 -15.66 10.54
N GLY A 170 -4.50 -15.63 10.02
CA GLY A 170 -3.43 -14.82 10.59
C GLY A 170 -3.74 -13.32 10.47
N MET A 171 -4.26 -12.89 9.32
CA MET A 171 -4.64 -11.49 9.09
C MET A 171 -5.74 -11.03 10.04
N LYS A 172 -6.76 -11.87 10.26
CA LYS A 172 -7.84 -11.60 11.22
C LYS A 172 -7.30 -11.41 12.64
N LYS A 173 -6.41 -12.28 13.09
CA LYS A 173 -5.77 -12.17 14.40
C LYS A 173 -4.88 -10.94 14.51
N PHE A 174 -4.09 -10.67 13.48
CA PHE A 174 -3.24 -9.47 13.41
C PHE A 174 -4.05 -8.18 13.55
N LEU A 175 -5.16 -8.04 12.83
CA LEU A 175 -6.03 -6.86 12.94
C LEU A 175 -6.68 -6.72 14.33
N GLN A 176 -6.93 -7.82 15.03
CA GLN A 176 -7.51 -7.80 16.37
C GLN A 176 -6.50 -7.46 17.47
N THR A 177 -5.25 -7.88 17.32
CA THR A 177 -4.25 -7.85 18.39
C THR A 177 -3.08 -6.89 18.13
N GLY A 178 -2.83 -6.54 16.86
CA GLY A 178 -1.61 -5.83 16.43
C GLY A 178 -0.35 -6.72 16.42
N ASP A 179 -0.47 -8.01 16.73
CA ASP A 179 0.67 -8.92 16.84
C ASP A 179 1.04 -9.51 15.48
N SER A 180 2.19 -9.07 14.94
CA SER A 180 2.71 -9.51 13.64
C SER A 180 3.19 -10.96 13.62
N SER A 181 3.30 -11.65 14.77
CA SER A 181 3.67 -13.07 14.84
C SER A 181 2.64 -13.97 14.16
N TYR A 182 1.40 -13.53 14.05
CA TYR A 182 0.36 -14.26 13.31
C TYR A 182 0.59 -14.25 11.77
N LEU A 183 1.42 -13.36 11.29
CA LEU A 183 1.73 -13.20 9.87
C LEU A 183 3.15 -13.63 9.52
N ASN A 184 4.10 -13.49 10.46
CA ASN A 184 5.53 -13.59 10.20
C ASN A 184 6.21 -14.63 11.09
N ASN A 185 7.18 -15.34 10.53
CA ASN A 185 8.11 -16.19 11.27
C ASN A 185 9.11 -15.39 12.12
N SER A 186 9.31 -14.11 11.80
CA SER A 186 10.19 -13.19 12.52
C SER A 186 9.56 -11.80 12.50
N HIS A 187 9.42 -11.19 13.69
CA HIS A 187 8.90 -9.83 13.84
C HIS A 187 9.75 -8.78 13.11
N ASP A 188 11.09 -8.99 13.12
CA ASP A 188 12.04 -7.96 12.68
C ASP A 188 12.25 -7.90 11.17
N LYS A 189 11.83 -8.93 10.41
CA LYS A 189 12.21 -9.08 8.99
C LYS A 189 11.04 -9.12 8.02
N GLY A 190 9.79 -9.09 8.50
CA GLY A 190 8.63 -9.20 7.61
C GLY A 190 8.66 -10.47 6.76
N LEU A 191 9.00 -11.63 7.35
CA LEU A 191 9.07 -12.92 6.66
C LEU A 191 7.75 -13.69 6.88
N PRO A 192 6.88 -13.79 5.87
CA PRO A 192 5.57 -14.43 6.02
C PRO A 192 5.68 -15.91 6.36
N HIS A 193 4.68 -16.44 7.06
CA HIS A 193 4.47 -17.88 7.17
C HIS A 193 4.19 -18.45 5.78
N LYS A 194 5.01 -19.40 5.33
CA LYS A 194 4.87 -19.98 3.97
C LYS A 194 4.26 -21.37 3.99
N GLU A 195 4.72 -22.24 4.88
CA GLU A 195 4.38 -23.67 4.88
C GLU A 195 2.86 -23.96 4.81
N PRO A 196 1.99 -23.31 5.61
CA PRO A 196 0.56 -23.59 5.55
C PRO A 196 -0.10 -23.17 4.22
N PHE A 197 0.56 -22.31 3.42
CA PHE A 197 -0.03 -21.66 2.24
C PHE A 197 0.65 -22.03 0.92
N LEU A 198 1.66 -22.90 0.95
CA LEU A 198 2.42 -23.30 -0.25
C LEU A 198 1.51 -23.77 -1.39
N GLN A 199 0.54 -24.63 -1.10
CA GLN A 199 -0.34 -25.17 -2.13
C GLN A 199 -1.26 -24.08 -2.70
N THR A 200 -1.80 -23.20 -1.87
CA THR A 200 -2.67 -22.08 -2.29
C THR A 200 -1.89 -21.13 -3.22
N VAL A 201 -0.71 -20.72 -2.79
CA VAL A 201 0.14 -19.80 -3.56
C VAL A 201 0.60 -20.46 -4.86
N GLN A 202 0.97 -21.76 -4.85
CA GLN A 202 1.34 -22.49 -6.06
C GLN A 202 0.17 -22.60 -7.05
N ASN A 203 -1.05 -22.78 -6.56
CA ASN A 203 -2.25 -22.79 -7.42
C ASN A 203 -2.46 -21.41 -8.07
N TRP A 204 -2.29 -20.33 -7.34
CA TRP A 204 -2.37 -18.96 -7.89
C TRP A 204 -1.27 -18.71 -8.94
N ILE A 205 -0.03 -19.10 -8.64
CA ILE A 205 1.07 -19.00 -9.60
C ILE A 205 0.71 -19.76 -10.88
N THR A 206 0.24 -21.00 -10.77
CA THR A 206 -0.12 -21.81 -11.94
C THR A 206 -1.27 -21.20 -12.75
N LYS A 207 -2.22 -20.55 -12.07
CA LYS A 207 -3.42 -20.01 -12.71
C LYS A 207 -3.20 -18.63 -13.33
N PHE A 208 -2.36 -17.78 -12.71
CA PHE A 208 -2.29 -16.36 -13.04
C PHE A 208 -0.90 -15.88 -13.52
N SER A 209 0.18 -16.68 -13.40
CA SER A 209 1.53 -16.29 -13.85
C SER A 209 1.75 -16.38 -15.34
#